data_e3a1e7d93fa720cc882390449461f9c8
#
_entry.id   e3a1e7d93fa720cc882390449461f9c8
#
_cell.length_a   1.000
_cell.length_b   1.000
_cell.length_c   1.000
_cell.angle_alpha   90.00
_cell.angle_beta   90.00
_cell.angle_gamma   90.00
#
_symmetry.space_group_name_H-M   'P 1'
#
loop_
_entity.id
_entity.type
_entity.pdbx_description
1 polymer ?
#
loop_
_entity_poly.entity_id
_entity_poly.type
_entity_poly.pdbx_seq_one_letter_code
_entity_poly.pdbx_strand_id
1 'polypeptide(L)'
;FGRPIITFIDTPGAYPGKEAEERGQGEAIARNLMEMSGLTVPVIAVVTGEGSSGGALALGVANHILMLENAVYSVLSPEGFASILWKDSSRSGEACEIMKLTAQDLYKDGIVEEIIPEPVGGAQRSHAALFAAMDTALKNHLTALCKMSGKALADQRYKKFRQIGEAKRA
;
A
#
# COMPACT_ATOMS: atom_id res chain seq x y z
N PHE A 1 -21.61 7.77 -6.21
CA PHE A 1 -21.86 8.88 -5.27
C PHE A 1 -20.89 10.06 -5.47
N GLY A 2 -19.85 9.95 -6.30
CA GLY A 2 -18.86 11.02 -6.50
C GLY A 2 -18.06 11.38 -5.24
N ARG A 3 -17.87 10.44 -4.32
CA ARG A 3 -17.16 10.64 -3.05
C ARG A 3 -15.73 10.09 -3.15
N PRO A 4 -14.74 10.73 -2.52
CA PRO A 4 -13.42 10.14 -2.34
C PRO A 4 -13.49 8.80 -1.61
N ILE A 5 -12.54 7.92 -1.93
CA ILE A 5 -12.38 6.62 -1.28
C ILE A 5 -11.09 6.64 -0.48
N ILE A 6 -11.14 6.16 0.76
CA ILE A 6 -9.98 5.94 1.61
C ILE A 6 -9.99 4.46 2.00
N THR A 7 -8.90 3.76 1.72
CA THR A 7 -8.70 2.37 2.16
C THR A 7 -7.64 2.33 3.27
N PHE A 8 -7.86 1.49 4.27
CA PHE A 8 -6.87 1.20 5.31
C PHE A 8 -6.37 -0.23 5.11
N ILE A 9 -5.06 -0.39 5.08
CA ILE A 9 -4.40 -1.66 4.77
C ILE A 9 -3.68 -2.16 6.02
N ASP A 10 -4.16 -3.28 6.55
CA ASP A 10 -3.51 -4.05 7.60
C ASP A 10 -3.89 -5.53 7.37
N THR A 11 -3.07 -6.21 6.58
CA THR A 11 -3.30 -7.61 6.18
C THR A 11 -1.99 -8.32 5.86
N PRO A 12 -1.80 -9.55 6.35
CA PRO A 12 -0.64 -10.37 6.00
C PRO A 12 -0.67 -10.90 4.56
N GLY A 13 -1.74 -10.60 3.82
CA GLY A 13 -1.96 -11.04 2.45
C GLY A 13 -3.23 -11.85 2.27
N ALA A 14 -3.43 -12.38 1.07
CA ALA A 14 -4.52 -13.29 0.76
C ALA A 14 -4.27 -14.65 1.46
N TYR A 15 -5.27 -15.18 2.13
CA TYR A 15 -5.13 -16.47 2.82
C TYR A 15 -4.95 -17.62 1.83
N PRO A 16 -3.84 -18.38 1.90
CA PRO A 16 -3.52 -19.45 0.95
C PRO A 16 -4.21 -20.77 1.33
N GLY A 17 -5.51 -20.78 1.38
CA GLY A 17 -6.30 -21.92 1.79
C GLY A 17 -7.37 -22.31 0.78
N LYS A 18 -7.65 -23.62 0.68
CA LYS A 18 -8.67 -24.18 -0.23
C LYS A 18 -10.02 -23.47 -0.11
N GLU A 19 -10.48 -23.26 1.13
CA GLU A 19 -11.77 -22.59 1.36
C GLU A 19 -11.79 -21.14 0.84
N ALA A 20 -10.67 -20.42 0.89
CA ALA A 20 -10.58 -19.07 0.36
C ALA A 20 -10.68 -19.08 -1.16
N GLU A 21 -10.02 -20.03 -1.82
CA GLU A 21 -10.12 -20.23 -3.27
C GLU A 21 -11.55 -20.61 -3.69
N GLU A 22 -12.18 -21.54 -2.97
CA GLU A 22 -13.58 -21.95 -3.24
C GLU A 22 -14.58 -20.80 -3.05
N ARG A 23 -14.26 -19.83 -2.20
CA ARG A 23 -15.06 -18.61 -1.98
C ARG A 23 -14.74 -17.47 -2.97
N GLY A 24 -13.85 -17.71 -3.92
CA GLY A 24 -13.53 -16.75 -4.98
C GLY A 24 -12.61 -15.60 -4.55
N GLN A 25 -11.69 -15.83 -3.59
CA GLN A 25 -10.75 -14.80 -3.13
C GLN A 25 -9.91 -14.23 -4.28
N GLY A 26 -9.39 -15.09 -5.16
CA GLY A 26 -8.60 -14.65 -6.31
C GLY A 26 -9.41 -13.76 -7.27
N GLU A 27 -10.66 -14.13 -7.56
CA GLU A 27 -11.59 -13.32 -8.35
C GLU A 27 -11.86 -11.97 -7.68
N ALA A 28 -12.10 -11.95 -6.36
CA ALA A 28 -12.36 -10.72 -5.62
C ALA A 28 -11.17 -9.75 -5.68
N ILE A 29 -9.94 -10.26 -5.55
CA ILE A 29 -8.71 -9.46 -5.69
C ILE A 29 -8.62 -8.90 -7.11
N ALA A 30 -8.73 -9.75 -8.13
CA ALA A 30 -8.62 -9.34 -9.54
C ALA A 30 -9.67 -8.28 -9.90
N ARG A 31 -10.90 -8.48 -9.44
CA ARG A 31 -11.99 -7.52 -9.66
C ARG A 31 -11.74 -6.18 -8.98
N ASN A 32 -11.25 -6.18 -7.74
CA ASN A 32 -10.88 -4.94 -7.05
C ASN A 32 -9.80 -4.18 -7.82
N LEU A 33 -8.77 -4.85 -8.31
CA LEU A 33 -7.71 -4.21 -9.11
C LEU A 33 -8.30 -3.52 -10.36
N MET A 34 -9.17 -4.21 -11.07
CA MET A 34 -9.82 -3.69 -12.26
C MET A 34 -10.72 -2.48 -11.93
N GLU A 35 -11.62 -2.64 -10.98
CA GLU A 35 -12.58 -1.59 -10.61
C GLU A 35 -11.88 -0.34 -10.04
N MET A 36 -10.94 -0.52 -9.11
CA MET A 36 -10.22 0.60 -8.51
C MET A 36 -9.35 1.34 -9.52
N SER A 37 -8.79 0.66 -10.51
CA SER A 37 -7.98 1.30 -11.55
C SER A 37 -8.79 2.29 -12.39
N GLY A 38 -10.08 2.00 -12.64
CA GLY A 38 -10.99 2.80 -13.45
C GLY A 38 -11.73 3.91 -12.70
N LEU A 39 -11.63 3.99 -11.37
CA LEU A 39 -12.33 4.99 -10.58
C LEU A 39 -11.98 6.43 -10.97
N THR A 40 -13.01 7.27 -11.11
CA THR A 40 -12.89 8.69 -11.47
C THR A 40 -13.03 9.63 -10.27
N VAL A 41 -12.87 9.10 -9.07
CA VAL A 41 -12.83 9.85 -7.80
C VAL A 41 -11.44 9.73 -7.16
N PRO A 42 -11.06 10.65 -6.24
CA PRO A 42 -9.85 10.49 -5.45
C PRO A 42 -9.83 9.16 -4.68
N VAL A 43 -8.72 8.45 -4.75
CA VAL A 43 -8.48 7.23 -3.95
C VAL A 43 -7.18 7.40 -3.20
N ILE A 44 -7.24 7.25 -1.87
CA ILE A 44 -6.06 7.26 -0.98
C ILE A 44 -6.03 5.91 -0.26
N ALA A 45 -4.88 5.25 -0.29
CA ALA A 45 -4.62 4.07 0.52
C ALA A 45 -3.69 4.43 1.68
N VAL A 46 -3.97 3.93 2.87
CA VAL A 46 -3.15 4.13 4.08
C VAL A 46 -2.73 2.76 4.60
N VAL A 47 -1.43 2.47 4.56
CA VAL A 47 -0.88 1.26 5.18
C VAL A 47 -0.68 1.53 6.66
N THR A 48 -1.44 0.84 7.51
CA THR A 48 -1.48 1.11 8.95
C THR A 48 -0.75 0.08 9.80
N GLY A 49 -0.34 -1.02 9.19
CA GLY A 49 0.39 -2.10 9.84
C GLY A 49 1.08 -2.96 8.82
N GLU A 50 0.66 -4.20 8.67
CA GLU A 50 1.18 -5.10 7.66
C GLU A 50 0.42 -4.93 6.33
N GLY A 51 1.11 -4.46 5.30
CA GLY A 51 0.59 -4.42 3.94
C GLY A 51 1.25 -5.49 3.09
N SER A 52 0.63 -6.67 2.92
CA SER A 52 1.30 -7.75 2.23
C SER A 52 0.51 -8.29 1.04
N SER A 53 1.27 -8.60 -0.02
CA SER A 53 0.86 -9.41 -1.18
C SER A 53 -0.43 -8.92 -1.88
N GLY A 54 -1.18 -9.86 -2.45
CA GLY A 54 -2.43 -9.60 -3.17
C GLY A 54 -3.53 -8.99 -2.31
N GLY A 55 -3.57 -9.30 -1.01
CA GLY A 55 -4.53 -8.69 -0.08
C GLY A 55 -4.31 -7.18 0.05
N ALA A 56 -3.07 -6.75 0.22
CA ALA A 56 -2.74 -5.34 0.28
C ALA A 56 -2.92 -4.65 -1.08
N LEU A 57 -2.52 -5.32 -2.17
CA LEU A 57 -2.65 -4.77 -3.51
C LEU A 57 -4.11 -4.53 -3.90
N ALA A 58 -5.02 -5.44 -3.51
CA ALA A 58 -6.45 -5.30 -3.77
C ALA A 58 -7.06 -4.01 -3.19
N LEU A 59 -6.44 -3.43 -2.16
CA LEU A 59 -6.87 -2.20 -1.50
C LEU A 59 -5.98 -1.00 -1.87
N GLY A 60 -4.80 -1.25 -2.46
CA GLY A 60 -3.72 -0.29 -2.66
C GLY A 60 -3.70 0.41 -4.02
N VAL A 61 -4.61 0.11 -4.94
CA VAL A 61 -4.66 0.79 -6.25
C VAL A 61 -5.24 2.18 -6.07
N ALA A 62 -4.39 3.11 -5.67
CA ALA A 62 -4.76 4.45 -5.23
C ALA A 62 -4.00 5.56 -5.98
N ASN A 63 -4.52 6.78 -5.95
CA ASN A 63 -3.82 7.96 -6.42
C ASN A 63 -2.60 8.27 -5.54
N HIS A 64 -2.81 8.20 -4.22
CA HIS A 64 -1.74 8.35 -3.24
C HIS A 64 -1.77 7.19 -2.25
N ILE A 65 -0.59 6.70 -1.90
CA ILE A 65 -0.37 5.70 -0.86
C ILE A 65 0.34 6.39 0.28
N LEU A 66 -0.28 6.41 1.45
CA LEU A 66 0.30 6.91 2.69
C LEU A 66 0.65 5.71 3.57
N MET A 67 1.62 5.88 4.46
CA MET A 67 2.07 4.76 5.26
C MET A 67 2.42 5.23 6.67
N LEU A 68 2.01 4.52 7.71
CA LEU A 68 2.49 4.79 9.06
C LEU A 68 3.98 4.50 9.16
N GLU A 69 4.68 5.25 10.00
CA GLU A 69 6.14 5.25 10.12
C GLU A 69 6.74 3.86 10.36
N ASN A 70 6.05 3.01 11.13
CA ASN A 70 6.51 1.67 11.47
C ASN A 70 5.76 0.56 10.72
N ALA A 71 4.90 0.91 9.76
CA ALA A 71 4.24 -0.06 8.91
C ALA A 71 5.21 -0.67 7.89
N VAL A 72 4.85 -1.83 7.35
CA VAL A 72 5.58 -2.51 6.28
C VAL A 72 4.67 -2.75 5.08
N TYR A 73 5.25 -2.68 3.88
CA TYR A 73 4.50 -2.98 2.65
C TYR A 73 5.36 -3.80 1.71
N SER A 74 4.92 -5.02 1.39
CA SER A 74 5.73 -5.99 0.65
C SER A 74 4.88 -6.90 -0.22
N VAL A 75 5.52 -7.54 -1.21
CA VAL A 75 4.87 -8.51 -2.11
C VAL A 75 4.69 -9.89 -1.46
N LEU A 76 5.58 -10.25 -0.53
CA LEU A 76 5.58 -11.53 0.20
C LEU A 76 6.40 -11.38 1.49
N SER A 77 6.34 -12.40 2.36
CA SER A 77 7.15 -12.40 3.58
C SER A 77 8.64 -12.54 3.28
N PRO A 78 9.53 -12.06 4.16
CA PRO A 78 10.98 -12.25 4.02
C PRO A 78 11.40 -13.72 3.96
N GLU A 79 10.73 -14.60 4.71
CA GLU A 79 10.95 -16.06 4.66
C GLU A 79 10.57 -16.62 3.28
N GLY A 80 9.44 -16.17 2.73
CA GLY A 80 9.00 -16.54 1.39
C GLY A 80 9.99 -16.09 0.31
N PHE A 81 10.47 -14.84 0.40
CA PHE A 81 11.48 -14.29 -0.48
C PHE A 81 12.78 -15.12 -0.44
N ALA A 82 13.30 -15.38 0.76
CA ALA A 82 14.50 -16.16 0.97
C ALA A 82 14.37 -17.61 0.44
N SER A 83 13.21 -18.22 0.66
CA SER A 83 12.91 -19.58 0.16
C SER A 83 12.87 -19.63 -1.36
N ILE A 84 12.29 -18.63 -2.02
CA ILE A 84 12.20 -18.59 -3.48
C ILE A 84 13.56 -18.35 -4.12
N LEU A 85 14.33 -17.37 -3.66
CA LEU A 85 15.58 -16.98 -4.28
C LEU A 85 16.76 -17.86 -3.87
N TRP A 86 16.83 -18.24 -2.59
CA TRP A 86 18.01 -18.92 -2.04
C TRP A 86 17.75 -20.35 -1.60
N LYS A 87 16.48 -20.80 -1.65
CA LYS A 87 16.04 -22.12 -1.14
C LYS A 87 16.34 -22.32 0.35
N ASP A 88 16.41 -21.21 1.09
CA ASP A 88 16.75 -21.19 2.50
C ASP A 88 15.98 -20.09 3.24
N SER A 89 14.90 -20.46 3.94
CA SER A 89 14.05 -19.53 4.70
C SER A 89 14.75 -18.92 5.92
N SER A 90 15.84 -19.54 6.42
CA SER A 90 16.57 -19.01 7.57
C SER A 90 17.29 -17.69 7.27
N ARG A 91 17.46 -17.33 6.00
CA ARG A 91 18.04 -16.07 5.54
C ARG A 91 17.05 -14.92 5.47
N SER A 92 15.92 -14.99 6.20
CA SER A 92 14.88 -13.94 6.22
C SER A 92 15.41 -12.57 6.64
N GLY A 93 16.38 -12.48 7.54
CA GLY A 93 17.02 -11.22 7.92
C GLY A 93 17.73 -10.53 6.74
N GLU A 94 18.50 -11.28 5.95
CA GLU A 94 19.13 -10.76 4.72
C GLU A 94 18.07 -10.37 3.67
N ALA A 95 16.98 -11.14 3.59
CA ALA A 95 15.87 -10.84 2.71
C ALA A 95 15.21 -9.49 3.06
N CYS A 96 14.98 -9.19 4.34
CA CYS A 96 14.44 -7.91 4.79
C CYS A 96 15.26 -6.71 4.28
N GLU A 97 16.60 -6.80 4.37
CA GLU A 97 17.50 -5.74 3.93
C GLU A 97 17.43 -5.48 2.41
N ILE A 98 17.20 -6.54 1.64
CA ILE A 98 17.13 -6.45 0.17
C ILE A 98 15.74 -5.99 -0.29
N MET A 99 14.69 -6.43 0.38
CA MET A 99 13.30 -6.17 -0.02
C MET A 99 12.88 -4.71 0.11
N LYS A 100 13.55 -3.93 0.97
CA LYS A 100 13.22 -2.50 1.13
C LYS A 100 11.74 -2.27 1.43
N LEU A 101 11.22 -2.94 2.45
CA LEU A 101 9.79 -2.99 2.77
C LEU A 101 9.31 -1.93 3.79
N THR A 102 10.23 -1.10 4.31
CA THR A 102 9.89 -0.07 5.31
C THR A 102 9.28 1.18 4.67
N ALA A 103 8.55 1.96 5.46
CA ALA A 103 7.97 3.22 5.00
C ALA A 103 9.02 4.16 4.41
N GLN A 104 10.20 4.23 5.03
CA GLN A 104 11.30 5.09 4.63
C GLN A 104 11.90 4.67 3.29
N ASP A 105 12.09 3.38 3.08
CA ASP A 105 12.59 2.83 1.81
C ASP A 105 11.58 3.10 0.67
N LEU A 106 10.32 2.79 0.90
CA LEU A 106 9.27 2.94 -0.11
C LEU A 106 8.97 4.41 -0.45
N TYR A 107 9.11 5.31 0.52
CA TYR A 107 9.04 6.75 0.27
C TYR A 107 10.21 7.23 -0.61
N LYS A 108 11.42 6.79 -0.31
CA LYS A 108 12.63 7.09 -1.10
C LYS A 108 12.51 6.58 -2.54
N ASP A 109 11.89 5.42 -2.72
CA ASP A 109 11.68 4.81 -4.03
C ASP A 109 10.46 5.40 -4.78
N GLY A 110 9.73 6.33 -4.16
CA GLY A 110 8.58 7.02 -4.78
C GLY A 110 7.33 6.15 -4.91
N ILE A 111 7.22 5.09 -4.12
CA ILE A 111 6.06 4.20 -4.05
C ILE A 111 5.01 4.79 -3.11
N VAL A 112 5.46 5.37 -1.99
CA VAL A 112 4.65 6.02 -0.95
C VAL A 112 4.81 7.54 -1.07
N GLU A 113 3.70 8.29 -1.02
CA GLU A 113 3.71 9.75 -1.12
C GLU A 113 3.98 10.46 0.19
N GLU A 114 3.62 9.88 1.32
CA GLU A 114 3.83 10.48 2.64
C GLU A 114 3.95 9.42 3.73
N ILE A 115 4.88 9.64 4.66
CA ILE A 115 5.01 8.86 5.89
C ILE A 115 4.28 9.61 7.00
N ILE A 116 3.29 8.97 7.61
CA ILE A 116 2.55 9.52 8.74
C ILE A 116 3.31 9.17 10.02
N PRO A 117 3.79 10.17 10.79
CA PRO A 117 4.56 9.90 12.00
C PRO A 117 3.72 9.22 13.08
N GLU A 118 4.35 8.34 13.83
CA GLU A 118 3.74 7.65 14.95
C GLU A 118 4.28 8.21 16.30
N PRO A 119 3.46 8.14 17.36
CA PRO A 119 3.94 8.44 18.70
C PRO A 119 5.09 7.53 19.12
N VAL A 120 6.00 8.02 19.94
CA VAL A 120 7.08 7.19 20.52
C VAL A 120 6.47 5.96 21.20
N GLY A 121 6.90 4.79 20.78
CA GLY A 121 6.38 3.49 21.24
C GLY A 121 5.20 2.95 20.43
N GLY A 122 4.88 3.58 19.29
CA GLY A 122 3.92 3.09 18.29
C GLY A 122 2.51 3.69 18.38
N ALA A 123 1.71 3.44 17.36
CA ALA A 123 0.36 3.97 17.18
C ALA A 123 -0.56 3.80 18.41
N GLN A 124 -0.46 2.67 19.09
CA GLN A 124 -1.30 2.33 20.26
C GLN A 124 -1.01 3.19 21.50
N ARG A 125 0.10 3.93 21.54
CA ARG A 125 0.48 4.75 22.70
C ARG A 125 -0.30 6.05 22.81
N SER A 126 -0.69 6.63 21.67
CA SER A 126 -1.49 7.87 21.67
C SER A 126 -2.34 7.95 20.41
N HIS A 127 -3.57 7.47 20.48
CA HIS A 127 -4.52 7.57 19.39
C HIS A 127 -4.78 9.03 18.98
N ALA A 128 -4.84 9.95 19.94
CA ALA A 128 -5.10 11.36 19.65
C ALA A 128 -4.00 11.98 18.77
N ALA A 129 -2.72 11.70 19.08
CA ALA A 129 -1.60 12.21 18.30
C ALA A 129 -1.58 11.57 16.90
N LEU A 130 -1.78 10.25 16.81
CA LEU A 130 -1.85 9.55 15.54
C LEU A 130 -2.99 10.06 14.67
N PHE A 131 -4.19 10.22 15.23
CA PHE A 131 -5.35 10.69 14.46
C PHE A 131 -5.17 12.13 13.98
N ALA A 132 -4.52 13.00 14.77
CA ALA A 132 -4.21 14.35 14.35
C ALA A 132 -3.23 14.38 13.15
N ALA A 133 -2.19 13.54 13.20
CA ALA A 133 -1.24 13.40 12.09
C ALA A 133 -1.92 12.85 10.83
N MET A 134 -2.70 11.78 10.97
CA MET A 134 -3.44 11.15 9.86
C MET A 134 -4.49 12.11 9.27
N ASP A 135 -5.24 12.85 10.09
CA ASP A 135 -6.22 13.83 9.64
C ASP A 135 -5.56 14.93 8.81
N THR A 136 -4.39 15.41 9.26
CA THR A 136 -3.62 16.42 8.53
C THR A 136 -3.16 15.89 7.17
N ALA A 137 -2.54 14.70 7.13
CA ALA A 137 -2.09 14.07 5.90
C ALA A 137 -3.25 13.83 4.92
N LEU A 138 -4.33 13.21 5.38
CA LEU A 138 -5.51 12.94 4.55
C LEU A 138 -6.14 14.22 3.99
N LYS A 139 -6.28 15.28 4.79
CA LYS A 139 -6.81 16.58 4.33
C LYS A 139 -5.96 17.20 3.25
N ASN A 140 -4.64 17.19 3.41
CA ASN A 140 -3.71 17.74 2.43
C ASN A 140 -3.83 17.01 1.09
N HIS A 141 -3.77 15.68 1.10
CA HIS A 141 -3.87 14.86 -0.10
C HIS A 141 -5.25 14.96 -0.76
N LEU A 142 -6.33 14.90 0.01
CA LEU A 142 -7.69 15.06 -0.52
C LEU A 142 -7.88 16.44 -1.15
N THR A 143 -7.39 17.51 -0.51
CA THR A 143 -7.50 18.87 -1.03
C THR A 143 -6.83 19.02 -2.40
N ALA A 144 -5.70 18.35 -2.61
CA ALA A 144 -5.00 18.32 -3.89
C ALA A 144 -5.77 17.50 -4.93
N LEU A 145 -6.14 16.27 -4.60
CA LEU A 145 -6.80 15.35 -5.52
C LEU A 145 -8.20 15.79 -5.92
N CYS A 146 -8.96 16.39 -5.01
CA CYS A 146 -10.32 16.89 -5.31
C CYS A 146 -10.36 18.06 -6.30
N LYS A 147 -9.22 18.68 -6.61
CA LYS A 147 -9.11 19.70 -7.66
C LYS A 147 -8.97 19.11 -9.06
N MET A 148 -8.69 17.82 -9.16
CA MET A 148 -8.46 17.13 -10.43
C MET A 148 -9.77 16.64 -11.04
N SER A 149 -9.84 16.61 -12.38
CA SER A 149 -10.95 15.96 -13.06
C SER A 149 -10.89 14.44 -12.90
N GLY A 150 -12.04 13.76 -13.01
CA GLY A 150 -12.11 12.30 -12.89
C GLY A 150 -11.17 11.58 -13.89
N LYS A 151 -11.08 12.09 -15.13
CA LYS A 151 -10.13 11.55 -16.13
C LYS A 151 -8.68 11.73 -15.66
N ALA A 152 -8.33 12.91 -15.15
CA ALA A 152 -6.98 13.18 -14.67
C ALA A 152 -6.59 12.29 -13.48
N LEU A 153 -7.54 11.96 -12.59
CA LEU A 153 -7.33 11.04 -11.48
C LEU A 153 -7.04 9.61 -11.96
N ALA A 154 -7.82 9.10 -12.92
CA ALA A 154 -7.58 7.78 -13.49
C ALA A 154 -6.25 7.72 -14.25
N ASP A 155 -5.93 8.73 -15.06
CA ASP A 155 -4.67 8.83 -15.80
C ASP A 155 -3.45 8.94 -14.85
N GLN A 156 -3.56 9.70 -13.77
CA GLN A 156 -2.50 9.85 -12.76
C GLN A 156 -2.22 8.51 -12.07
N ARG A 157 -3.28 7.78 -11.65
CA ARG A 157 -3.16 6.46 -11.04
C ARG A 157 -2.51 5.46 -11.99
N TYR A 158 -2.96 5.40 -13.24
CA TYR A 158 -2.37 4.55 -14.26
C TYR A 158 -0.87 4.83 -14.43
N LYS A 159 -0.49 6.11 -14.60
CA LYS A 159 0.91 6.51 -14.77
C LYS A 159 1.76 6.13 -13.56
N LYS A 160 1.26 6.37 -12.34
CA LYS A 160 1.96 6.00 -11.11
C LYS A 160 2.35 4.52 -11.12
N PHE A 161 1.38 3.63 -11.31
CA PHE A 161 1.65 2.20 -11.29
C PHE A 161 2.52 1.72 -12.45
N ARG A 162 2.47 2.37 -13.60
CA ARG A 162 3.34 2.06 -14.74
C ARG A 162 4.80 2.48 -14.49
N GLN A 163 5.04 3.47 -13.67
CA GLN A 163 6.39 3.96 -13.35
C GLN A 163 7.09 3.15 -12.26
N ILE A 164 6.33 2.43 -11.43
CA ILE A 164 6.91 1.57 -10.39
C ILE A 164 7.72 0.45 -11.06
N GLY A 165 9.01 0.36 -10.68
CA GLY A 165 9.93 -0.65 -11.23
C GLY A 165 10.54 -0.29 -12.59
N GLU A 166 10.25 0.89 -13.17
CA GLU A 166 11.00 1.34 -14.32
C GLU A 166 12.45 1.66 -13.91
N ALA A 167 13.39 0.97 -14.54
CA ALA A 167 14.80 1.26 -14.34
C ALA A 167 15.06 2.71 -14.76
N LYS A 168 15.53 3.55 -13.85
CA LYS A 168 16.06 4.86 -14.23
C LYS A 168 17.23 4.61 -15.20
N ARG A 169 17.03 4.87 -16.47
CA ARG A 169 18.13 4.85 -17.42
C ARG A 169 19.12 5.92 -16.97
N ALA A 170 20.33 5.48 -16.60
CA ALA A 170 21.43 6.36 -16.25
C ALA A 170 21.87 7.18 -17.48
#